data_bd48c5c4a9fe5ff6f24ceaeb8ea7a897
#
_entry.id   bd48c5c4a9fe5ff6f24ceaeb8ea7a897
#
_cell.length_a   1.000
_cell.length_b   1.000
_cell.length_c   1.000
_cell.angle_alpha   90.00
_cell.angle_beta   90.00
_cell.angle_gamma   90.00
#
_symmetry.space_group_name_H-M   'P 1'
#
loop_
_entity.id
_entity.type
_entity.pdbx_description
1 polymer ?
#
loop_
_entity_poly.entity_id
_entity_poly.type
_entity_poly.pdbx_seq_one_letter_code
_entity_poly.pdbx_strand_id
1 'polypeptide(L)'
;MPHNGQGPGQGGDQYDHIDHNSFRMVKDHPISTFSIDVDTASYANVRRFLLRESQLPPPDAVRIEELINYFDYDYSGPVGDVPFAAQIEVAGCPWKAGHRLVRVGLKGKEIQTEQRPPSNLVFLLDVSGSMASPDKLPLLKAGLKLLAEQLGENDRVAIVVYASAEGLVLPSTPGTQANKI
;
A
#
# COMPACT_ATOMS: atom_id res chain seq x y z
N MET A 1 0.08 3.46 -37.69
CA MET A 1 0.28 2.07 -37.24
C MET A 1 -0.92 1.69 -36.41
N PRO A 2 -1.58 0.56 -36.65
CA PRO A 2 -2.85 0.26 -36.01
C PRO A 2 -2.66 -0.13 -34.54
N HIS A 3 -3.43 0.52 -33.68
CA HIS A 3 -3.67 0.09 -32.31
C HIS A 3 -4.32 -1.30 -32.34
N ASN A 4 -3.62 -2.31 -31.84
CA ASN A 4 -4.23 -3.59 -31.51
C ASN A 4 -5.08 -3.39 -30.24
N GLY A 5 -6.37 -3.20 -30.45
CA GLY A 5 -7.36 -3.25 -29.37
C GLY A 5 -7.42 -4.68 -28.83
N GLN A 6 -6.92 -4.89 -27.63
CA GLN A 6 -7.30 -6.06 -26.85
C GLN A 6 -8.75 -5.85 -26.41
N GLY A 7 -9.62 -6.78 -26.80
CA GLY A 7 -11.03 -6.77 -26.45
C GLY A 7 -11.26 -6.82 -24.92
N PRO A 8 -12.45 -6.45 -24.45
CA PRO A 8 -12.76 -6.44 -23.03
C PRO A 8 -12.74 -7.87 -22.48
N GLY A 9 -11.62 -8.21 -21.85
CA GLY A 9 -11.49 -9.41 -21.03
C GLY A 9 -12.38 -9.26 -19.80
N GLN A 10 -13.11 -10.30 -19.50
CA GLN A 10 -13.97 -10.44 -18.33
C GLN A 10 -13.23 -10.03 -17.05
N GLY A 11 -13.68 -8.95 -16.39
CA GLY A 11 -13.48 -8.69 -14.96
C GLY A 11 -12.04 -8.76 -14.42
N GLY A 12 -11.03 -8.41 -15.21
CA GLY A 12 -9.63 -8.41 -14.77
C GLY A 12 -9.25 -7.07 -14.14
N ASP A 13 -8.35 -7.11 -13.15
CA ASP A 13 -7.73 -5.93 -12.58
C ASP A 13 -7.05 -5.11 -13.68
N GLN A 14 -7.16 -3.79 -13.59
CA GLN A 14 -6.48 -2.86 -14.48
C GLN A 14 -5.26 -2.29 -13.76
N TYR A 15 -4.13 -2.24 -14.47
CA TYR A 15 -2.89 -1.67 -13.98
C TYR A 15 -2.45 -0.54 -14.89
N ASP A 16 -2.09 0.59 -14.29
CA ASP A 16 -1.53 1.71 -15.04
C ASP A 16 -0.16 1.34 -15.59
N HIS A 17 0.11 1.79 -16.81
CA HIS A 17 1.40 1.53 -17.47
C HIS A 17 2.56 2.15 -16.70
N ILE A 18 3.63 1.38 -16.53
CA ILE A 18 4.84 1.81 -15.82
C ILE A 18 5.90 2.25 -16.83
N ASP A 19 6.19 3.55 -16.83
CA ASP A 19 7.31 4.11 -17.58
C ASP A 19 8.62 3.97 -16.79
N HIS A 20 9.55 3.21 -17.31
CA HIS A 20 10.86 3.03 -16.69
C HIS A 20 11.78 4.21 -16.95
N ASN A 21 12.39 4.72 -15.90
CA ASN A 21 13.43 5.75 -16.02
C ASN A 21 14.66 5.21 -16.73
N SER A 22 15.17 5.95 -17.72
CA SER A 22 16.43 5.64 -18.37
C SER A 22 17.64 6.02 -17.51
N PHE A 23 18.78 5.36 -17.74
CA PHE A 23 20.05 5.79 -17.13
C PHE A 23 20.44 7.19 -17.59
N ARG A 24 20.89 8.01 -16.65
CA ARG A 24 21.35 9.38 -16.89
C ARG A 24 22.81 9.52 -16.49
N MET A 25 23.55 10.32 -17.23
CA MET A 25 24.94 10.63 -16.89
C MET A 25 24.98 11.55 -15.68
N VAL A 26 25.72 11.15 -14.64
CA VAL A 26 25.87 11.94 -13.40
C VAL A 26 26.44 13.34 -13.68
N LYS A 27 27.28 13.46 -14.69
CA LYS A 27 27.85 14.76 -15.13
C LYS A 27 26.77 15.77 -15.50
N ASP A 28 25.70 15.31 -16.15
CA ASP A 28 24.64 16.16 -16.68
C ASP A 28 23.43 16.22 -15.71
N HIS A 29 23.26 15.18 -14.88
CA HIS A 29 22.19 15.05 -13.90
C HIS A 29 22.76 14.57 -12.56
N PRO A 30 23.37 15.45 -11.77
CA PRO A 30 24.05 15.05 -10.52
C PRO A 30 23.11 14.78 -9.37
N ILE A 31 21.81 15.10 -9.50
CA ILE A 31 20.80 14.92 -8.47
C ILE A 31 19.74 13.92 -8.94
N SER A 32 19.43 12.94 -8.11
CA SER A 32 18.27 12.06 -8.25
C SER A 32 17.19 12.45 -7.25
N THR A 33 15.96 12.60 -7.73
CA THR A 33 14.77 12.81 -6.91
C THR A 33 13.88 11.58 -6.99
N PHE A 34 13.31 11.17 -5.86
CA PHE A 34 12.34 10.07 -5.80
C PHE A 34 11.25 10.40 -4.78
N SER A 35 10.06 9.87 -4.98
CA SER A 35 8.97 9.95 -4.02
C SER A 35 9.23 9.02 -2.84
N ILE A 36 8.84 9.45 -1.65
CA ILE A 36 8.73 8.54 -0.50
C ILE A 36 7.33 7.96 -0.55
N ASP A 37 7.25 6.73 -1.06
CA ASP A 37 6.01 5.99 -1.13
C ASP A 37 6.26 4.60 -0.56
N VAL A 38 5.34 4.11 0.28
CA VAL A 38 5.50 2.84 1.03
C VAL A 38 4.41 1.85 0.63
N ASP A 39 3.85 1.97 -0.56
CA ASP A 39 2.90 1.00 -1.09
C ASP A 39 3.52 -0.41 -1.17
N THR A 40 2.71 -1.42 -0.86
CA THR A 40 3.15 -2.82 -0.77
C THR A 40 2.22 -3.77 -1.52
N ALA A 41 1.19 -3.27 -2.18
CA ALA A 41 0.12 -4.07 -2.78
C ALA A 41 0.59 -4.97 -3.92
N SER A 42 1.60 -4.56 -4.69
CA SER A 42 2.10 -5.31 -5.84
C SER A 42 2.58 -6.71 -5.45
N TYR A 43 3.26 -6.88 -4.31
CA TYR A 43 3.70 -8.19 -3.86
C TYR A 43 2.54 -9.15 -3.59
N ALA A 44 1.46 -8.66 -2.96
CA ALA A 44 0.26 -9.46 -2.72
C ALA A 44 -0.41 -9.88 -4.03
N ASN A 45 -0.47 -8.97 -5.03
CA ASN A 45 -0.98 -9.26 -6.36
C ASN A 45 -0.12 -10.29 -7.10
N VAL A 46 1.20 -10.13 -7.10
CA VAL A 46 2.14 -11.10 -7.70
C VAL A 46 1.94 -12.49 -7.10
N ARG A 47 1.82 -12.59 -5.77
CA ARG A 47 1.55 -13.86 -5.09
C ARG A 47 0.21 -14.46 -5.50
N ARG A 48 -0.83 -13.65 -5.67
CA ARG A 48 -2.14 -14.11 -6.14
C ARG A 48 -2.04 -14.74 -7.52
N PHE A 49 -1.44 -14.06 -8.48
CA PHE A 49 -1.23 -14.57 -9.84
C PHE A 49 -0.47 -15.89 -9.84
N LEU A 50 0.63 -15.98 -9.10
CA LEU A 50 1.48 -17.18 -9.07
C LEU A 50 0.84 -18.35 -8.32
N LEU A 51 0.24 -18.09 -7.14
CA LEU A 51 -0.19 -19.16 -6.23
C LEU A 51 -1.65 -19.60 -6.42
N ARG A 52 -2.52 -18.67 -6.86
CA ARG A 52 -3.94 -18.98 -7.04
C ARG A 52 -4.33 -19.17 -8.49
N GLU A 53 -3.78 -18.37 -9.37
CA GLU A 53 -4.14 -18.37 -10.79
C GLU A 53 -3.16 -19.18 -11.64
N SER A 54 -2.00 -19.57 -11.07
CA SER A 54 -0.92 -20.30 -11.76
C SER A 54 -0.48 -19.61 -13.07
N GLN A 55 -0.48 -18.27 -13.06
CA GLN A 55 -0.14 -17.42 -14.19
C GLN A 55 0.94 -16.42 -13.81
N LEU A 56 1.68 -15.93 -14.81
CA LEU A 56 2.57 -14.80 -14.61
C LEU A 56 1.74 -13.51 -14.52
N PRO A 57 2.07 -12.61 -13.58
CA PRO A 57 1.43 -11.31 -13.52
C PRO A 57 1.72 -10.47 -14.78
N PRO A 58 0.81 -9.62 -15.22
CA PRO A 58 1.14 -8.65 -16.27
C PRO A 58 2.28 -7.73 -15.78
N PRO A 59 3.17 -7.28 -16.68
CA PRO A 59 4.33 -6.46 -16.30
C PRO A 59 3.96 -5.24 -15.45
N ASP A 60 2.88 -4.56 -15.78
CA ASP A 60 2.42 -3.36 -15.08
C ASP A 60 1.84 -3.63 -13.67
N ALA A 61 1.61 -4.90 -13.31
CA ALA A 61 1.27 -5.29 -11.94
C ALA A 61 2.51 -5.47 -11.05
N VAL A 62 3.72 -5.46 -11.63
CA VAL A 62 4.98 -5.73 -10.91
C VAL A 62 5.71 -4.41 -10.66
N ARG A 63 5.53 -3.86 -9.47
CA ARG A 63 6.23 -2.66 -9.01
C ARG A 63 7.37 -3.07 -8.09
N ILE A 64 8.60 -2.90 -8.57
CA ILE A 64 9.80 -3.36 -7.86
C ILE A 64 9.94 -2.66 -6.50
N GLU A 65 9.65 -1.37 -6.45
CA GLU A 65 9.65 -0.56 -5.22
C GLU A 65 8.68 -1.11 -4.17
N GLU A 66 7.48 -1.53 -4.57
CA GLU A 66 6.49 -2.11 -3.67
C GLU A 66 6.88 -3.53 -3.22
N LEU A 67 7.55 -4.30 -4.09
CA LEU A 67 8.11 -5.60 -3.73
C LEU A 67 9.19 -5.46 -2.65
N ILE A 68 10.05 -4.45 -2.78
CA ILE A 68 11.10 -4.15 -1.80
C ILE A 68 10.48 -3.70 -0.48
N ASN A 69 9.52 -2.78 -0.52
CA ASN A 69 8.89 -2.21 0.67
C ASN A 69 7.93 -3.17 1.40
N TYR A 70 7.57 -4.29 0.79
CA TYR A 70 6.72 -5.30 1.43
C TYR A 70 7.39 -5.98 2.62
N PHE A 71 8.71 -6.08 2.64
CA PHE A 71 9.47 -6.75 3.69
C PHE A 71 9.92 -5.77 4.76
N ASP A 72 9.85 -6.21 6.01
CA ASP A 72 10.35 -5.45 7.14
C ASP A 72 11.89 -5.47 7.15
N TYR A 73 12.46 -4.28 7.36
CA TYR A 73 13.90 -4.10 7.52
C TYR A 73 14.20 -3.55 8.90
N ASP A 74 15.22 -4.07 9.55
CA ASP A 74 15.68 -3.60 10.85
C ASP A 74 16.50 -2.30 10.73
N TYR A 75 15.80 -1.23 10.33
CA TYR A 75 16.41 0.10 10.28
C TYR A 75 16.39 0.75 11.64
N SER A 76 17.54 1.34 12.04
CA SER A 76 17.58 2.18 13.22
C SER A 76 16.71 3.42 13.03
N GLY A 77 15.86 3.68 14.02
CA GLY A 77 15.01 4.87 14.02
C GLY A 77 15.82 6.16 14.24
N PRO A 78 15.19 7.32 14.06
CA PRO A 78 15.81 8.62 14.31
C PRO A 78 16.13 8.80 15.80
N VAL A 79 17.22 9.51 16.10
CA VAL A 79 17.65 9.85 17.47
C VAL A 79 17.32 11.30 17.78
N GLY A 80 16.74 11.55 18.95
CA GLY A 80 16.34 12.89 19.38
C GLY A 80 15.09 13.41 18.65
N ASP A 81 15.12 14.69 18.24
CA ASP A 81 13.94 15.36 17.66
C ASP A 81 13.91 15.38 16.13
N VAL A 82 14.79 14.62 15.47
CA VAL A 82 14.75 14.53 14.01
C VAL A 82 13.57 13.66 13.55
N PRO A 83 12.89 14.03 12.45
CA PRO A 83 11.67 13.34 12.02
C PRO A 83 11.91 11.99 11.37
N PHE A 84 13.11 11.73 10.84
CA PHE A 84 13.47 10.47 10.20
C PHE A 84 14.97 10.19 10.27
N ALA A 85 15.36 8.94 10.09
CA ALA A 85 16.73 8.49 9.87
C ALA A 85 16.89 7.97 8.45
N ALA A 86 18.07 8.18 7.86
CA ALA A 86 18.45 7.64 6.57
C ALA A 86 19.64 6.70 6.72
N GLN A 87 19.55 5.53 6.11
CA GLN A 87 20.64 4.56 6.02
C GLN A 87 20.99 4.35 4.56
N ILE A 88 22.26 4.54 4.21
CA ILE A 88 22.73 4.45 2.83
C ILE A 88 23.81 3.37 2.76
N GLU A 89 23.63 2.44 1.83
CA GLU A 89 24.61 1.41 1.52
C GLU A 89 24.90 1.38 0.03
N VAL A 90 26.15 1.07 -0.31
CA VAL A 90 26.60 0.92 -1.69
C VAL A 90 27.25 -0.45 -1.87
N ALA A 91 26.78 -1.22 -2.82
CA ALA A 91 27.28 -2.55 -3.14
C ALA A 91 27.54 -2.73 -4.63
N GLY A 92 28.30 -3.76 -5.00
CA GLY A 92 28.39 -4.20 -6.39
C GLY A 92 27.05 -4.75 -6.89
N CYS A 93 26.68 -4.48 -8.14
CA CYS A 93 25.50 -5.06 -8.74
C CYS A 93 25.75 -6.53 -9.11
N PRO A 94 25.02 -7.52 -8.53
CA PRO A 94 25.29 -8.93 -8.76
C PRO A 94 24.93 -9.42 -10.17
N TRP A 95 23.99 -8.76 -10.86
CA TRP A 95 23.55 -9.15 -12.20
C TRP A 95 24.18 -8.31 -13.32
N LYS A 96 24.98 -7.28 -13.00
CA LYS A 96 25.68 -6.48 -14.01
C LYS A 96 27.03 -5.97 -13.51
N ALA A 97 28.08 -6.60 -13.99
CA ALA A 97 29.45 -6.19 -13.66
C ALA A 97 29.70 -4.71 -14.01
N GLY A 98 30.43 -4.00 -13.16
CA GLY A 98 30.72 -2.58 -13.33
C GLY A 98 29.61 -1.63 -12.84
N HIS A 99 28.42 -2.12 -12.57
CA HIS A 99 27.36 -1.33 -11.94
C HIS A 99 27.44 -1.37 -10.41
N ARG A 100 26.88 -0.36 -9.77
CA ARG A 100 26.72 -0.28 -8.32
C ARG A 100 25.23 -0.19 -7.99
N LEU A 101 24.86 -0.81 -6.88
CA LEU A 101 23.56 -0.62 -6.24
C LEU A 101 23.72 0.34 -5.09
N VAL A 102 22.83 1.29 -5.00
CA VAL A 102 22.71 2.18 -3.85
C VAL A 102 21.37 1.86 -3.18
N ARG A 103 21.42 1.44 -1.92
CA ARG A 103 20.23 1.27 -1.08
C ARG A 103 20.09 2.50 -0.21
N VAL A 104 18.92 3.13 -0.26
CA VAL A 104 18.53 4.23 0.62
C VAL A 104 17.35 3.76 1.47
N GLY A 105 17.59 3.49 2.74
CA GLY A 105 16.56 3.12 3.70
C GLY A 105 16.17 4.36 4.51
N LEU A 106 14.88 4.64 4.60
CA LEU A 106 14.32 5.74 5.39
C LEU A 106 13.42 5.17 6.47
N LYS A 107 13.63 5.58 7.73
CA LYS A 107 12.73 5.24 8.83
C LYS A 107 12.26 6.52 9.51
N GLY A 108 10.94 6.72 9.52
CA GLY A 108 10.30 7.81 10.24
C GLY A 108 10.31 7.60 11.76
N LYS A 109 10.07 8.67 12.51
CA LYS A 109 9.86 8.62 13.95
C LYS A 109 8.57 7.85 14.23
N GLU A 110 8.66 6.82 15.05
CA GLU A 110 7.48 6.04 15.46
C GLU A 110 6.63 6.84 16.45
N ILE A 111 5.33 6.87 16.21
CA ILE A 111 4.37 7.48 17.12
C ILE A 111 3.99 6.43 18.15
N GLN A 112 4.23 6.71 19.43
CA GLN A 112 3.83 5.81 20.51
C GLN A 112 2.29 5.76 20.58
N THR A 113 1.75 4.56 20.54
CA THR A 113 0.30 4.31 20.46
C THR A 113 -0.41 4.82 21.70
N GLU A 114 0.24 4.79 22.87
CA GLU A 114 -0.27 5.26 24.15
C GLU A 114 -0.50 6.78 24.19
N GLN A 115 0.20 7.53 23.34
CA GLN A 115 0.08 9.00 23.24
C GLN A 115 -0.79 9.44 22.06
N ARG A 116 -1.43 8.50 21.39
CA ARG A 116 -2.29 8.80 20.23
C ARG A 116 -3.51 9.63 20.69
N PRO A 117 -3.77 10.78 20.07
CA PRO A 117 -4.98 11.55 20.33
C PRO A 117 -6.23 10.74 19.91
N PRO A 118 -7.38 11.01 20.53
CA PRO A 118 -8.64 10.39 20.13
C PRO A 118 -8.90 10.57 18.63
N SER A 119 -9.32 9.49 17.97
CA SER A 119 -9.59 9.48 16.55
C SER A 119 -11.10 9.52 16.27
N ASN A 120 -11.50 10.29 15.28
CA ASN A 120 -12.85 10.27 14.72
C ASN A 120 -12.78 9.76 13.29
N LEU A 121 -13.06 8.48 13.11
CA LEU A 121 -12.88 7.77 11.84
C LEU A 121 -14.22 7.71 11.10
N VAL A 122 -14.20 8.07 9.83
CA VAL A 122 -15.37 7.92 8.94
C VAL A 122 -14.95 7.07 7.75
N PHE A 123 -15.56 5.89 7.62
CA PHE A 123 -15.33 4.99 6.50
C PHE A 123 -16.40 5.16 5.44
N LEU A 124 -15.97 5.33 4.21
CA LEU A 124 -16.80 5.26 3.01
C LEU A 124 -16.46 3.96 2.29
N LEU A 125 -17.40 3.01 2.26
CA LEU A 125 -17.15 1.65 1.78
C LEU A 125 -17.94 1.38 0.50
N ASP A 126 -17.25 0.86 -0.50
CA ASP A 126 -17.89 0.24 -1.66
C ASP A 126 -18.47 -1.13 -1.26
N VAL A 127 -19.78 -1.28 -1.47
CA VAL A 127 -20.48 -2.57 -1.24
C VAL A 127 -21.15 -3.05 -2.52
N SER A 128 -20.69 -2.59 -3.69
CA SER A 128 -21.18 -3.03 -4.99
C SER A 128 -20.96 -4.53 -5.21
N GLY A 129 -21.65 -5.10 -6.19
CA GLY A 129 -21.56 -6.53 -6.52
C GLY A 129 -20.13 -6.99 -6.84
N SER A 130 -19.28 -6.10 -7.38
CA SER A 130 -17.87 -6.38 -7.66
C SER A 130 -17.02 -6.61 -6.40
N MET A 131 -17.54 -6.23 -5.23
CA MET A 131 -16.89 -6.41 -3.92
C MET A 131 -17.22 -7.76 -3.26
N ALA A 132 -17.99 -8.63 -3.91
CA ALA A 132 -18.47 -9.88 -3.31
C ALA A 132 -17.39 -10.97 -3.13
N SER A 133 -16.26 -10.88 -3.84
CA SER A 133 -15.20 -11.88 -3.74
C SER A 133 -14.56 -11.92 -2.34
N PRO A 134 -14.04 -13.11 -1.90
CA PRO A 134 -13.49 -13.30 -0.55
C PRO A 134 -12.35 -12.35 -0.17
N ASP A 135 -11.60 -11.90 -1.13
CA ASP A 135 -10.46 -10.99 -1.01
C ASP A 135 -10.82 -9.50 -1.06
N LYS A 136 -12.11 -9.16 -1.12
CA LYS A 136 -12.61 -7.78 -1.14
C LYS A 136 -13.46 -7.48 0.10
N LEU A 137 -14.78 -7.36 -0.03
CA LEU A 137 -15.64 -6.98 1.09
C LEU A 137 -15.54 -7.92 2.32
N PRO A 138 -15.46 -9.25 2.16
CA PRO A 138 -15.24 -10.13 3.31
C PRO A 138 -13.92 -9.86 4.04
N LEU A 139 -12.84 -9.62 3.31
CA LEU A 139 -11.54 -9.26 3.89
C LEU A 139 -11.58 -7.89 4.57
N LEU A 140 -12.21 -6.89 3.93
CA LEU A 140 -12.41 -5.56 4.50
C LEU A 140 -13.19 -5.63 5.83
N LYS A 141 -14.26 -6.41 5.89
CA LYS A 141 -15.02 -6.64 7.14
C LYS A 141 -14.15 -7.27 8.24
N ALA A 142 -13.29 -8.22 7.89
CA ALA A 142 -12.36 -8.80 8.86
C ALA A 142 -11.38 -7.75 9.39
N GLY A 143 -10.83 -6.90 8.52
CA GLY A 143 -9.96 -5.80 8.91
C GLY A 143 -10.64 -4.77 9.81
N LEU A 144 -11.89 -4.40 9.51
CA LEU A 144 -12.67 -3.46 10.34
C LEU A 144 -12.97 -4.03 11.74
N LYS A 145 -13.18 -5.35 11.86
CA LYS A 145 -13.34 -6.00 13.18
C LYS A 145 -12.05 -5.89 14.01
N LEU A 146 -10.89 -6.16 13.39
CA LEU A 146 -9.60 -5.99 14.07
C LEU A 146 -9.36 -4.53 14.46
N LEU A 147 -9.75 -3.58 13.61
CA LEU A 147 -9.68 -2.16 13.96
C LEU A 147 -10.56 -1.82 15.15
N ALA A 148 -11.80 -2.33 15.18
CA ALA A 148 -12.73 -2.08 16.28
C ALA A 148 -12.18 -2.54 17.64
N GLU A 149 -11.40 -3.62 17.67
CA GLU A 149 -10.71 -4.12 18.87
C GLU A 149 -9.57 -3.19 19.35
N GLN A 150 -9.06 -2.32 18.47
CA GLN A 150 -7.98 -1.38 18.79
C GLN A 150 -8.46 0.03 19.15
N LEU A 151 -9.77 0.27 19.14
CA LEU A 151 -10.34 1.58 19.45
C LEU A 151 -10.31 1.86 20.95
N GLY A 152 -9.86 3.05 21.29
CA GLY A 152 -9.91 3.55 22.67
C GLY A 152 -11.29 4.11 23.03
N GLU A 153 -11.49 4.40 24.31
CA GLU A 153 -12.75 4.91 24.86
C GLU A 153 -13.22 6.21 24.18
N ASN A 154 -12.28 7.05 23.82
CA ASN A 154 -12.53 8.36 23.24
C ASN A 154 -12.56 8.35 21.70
N ASP A 155 -12.27 7.22 21.07
CA ASP A 155 -12.37 7.07 19.62
C ASP A 155 -13.83 6.96 19.18
N ARG A 156 -14.09 7.35 17.94
CA ARG A 156 -15.41 7.25 17.31
C ARG A 156 -15.29 6.73 15.89
N VAL A 157 -16.28 5.95 15.48
CA VAL A 157 -16.36 5.41 14.11
C VAL A 157 -17.73 5.67 13.53
N ALA A 158 -17.77 6.08 12.26
CA ALA A 158 -18.97 6.10 11.43
C ALA A 158 -18.69 5.32 10.14
N ILE A 159 -19.73 4.67 9.59
CA ILE A 159 -19.63 3.92 8.34
C ILE A 159 -20.74 4.37 7.40
N VAL A 160 -20.32 4.83 6.23
CA VAL A 160 -21.17 5.14 5.08
C VAL A 160 -20.86 4.12 3.99
N VAL A 161 -21.88 3.63 3.33
CA VAL A 161 -21.72 2.70 2.20
C VAL A 161 -22.23 3.32 0.92
N TYR A 162 -21.64 2.93 -0.19
CA TYR A 162 -22.16 3.25 -1.51
C TYR A 162 -22.15 2.01 -2.42
N ALA A 163 -23.15 1.95 -3.27
CA ALA A 163 -23.29 0.99 -4.37
C ALA A 163 -24.25 1.60 -5.41
N SER A 164 -25.36 0.92 -5.69
CA SER A 164 -26.51 1.50 -6.47
C SER A 164 -27.28 2.56 -5.66
N ALA A 165 -27.12 2.56 -4.33
CA ALA A 165 -27.64 3.57 -3.41
C ALA A 165 -26.59 3.86 -2.32
N GLU A 166 -26.65 5.06 -1.77
CA GLU A 166 -25.78 5.50 -0.68
C GLU A 166 -26.54 5.43 0.65
N GLY A 167 -25.84 5.14 1.74
CA GLY A 167 -26.47 5.10 3.06
C GLY A 167 -25.49 5.16 4.23
N LEU A 168 -25.95 5.84 5.30
CA LEU A 168 -25.29 5.80 6.60
C LEU A 168 -25.70 4.50 7.30
N VAL A 169 -24.74 3.55 7.38
CA VAL A 169 -24.97 2.25 8.01
C VAL A 169 -24.68 2.30 9.51
N LEU A 170 -23.63 3.01 9.89
CA LEU A 170 -23.28 3.20 11.29
C LEU A 170 -23.10 4.70 11.55
N PRO A 171 -23.97 5.34 12.34
CA PRO A 171 -23.76 6.71 12.80
C PRO A 171 -22.55 6.75 13.75
N SER A 172 -22.00 7.95 13.97
CA SER A 172 -20.82 8.13 14.84
C SER A 172 -20.99 7.42 16.18
N THR A 173 -20.29 6.29 16.33
CA THR A 173 -20.39 5.35 17.44
C THR A 173 -19.08 5.37 18.23
N PRO A 174 -19.10 5.50 19.57
CA PRO A 174 -17.89 5.47 20.39
C PRO A 174 -17.25 4.08 20.39
N GLY A 175 -15.91 4.03 20.49
CA GLY A 175 -15.12 2.79 20.53
C GLY A 175 -15.51 1.83 21.66
N THR A 176 -16.07 2.35 22.76
CA THR A 176 -16.65 1.54 23.85
C THR A 176 -17.82 0.64 23.42
N GLN A 177 -18.39 0.89 22.24
CA GLN A 177 -19.49 0.10 21.67
C GLN A 177 -18.99 -0.77 20.49
N ALA A 178 -17.82 -1.36 20.61
CA ALA A 178 -17.18 -2.19 19.57
C ALA A 178 -18.12 -3.26 18.97
N ASN A 179 -19.03 -3.81 19.77
CA ASN A 179 -20.02 -4.78 19.29
C ASN A 179 -21.02 -4.23 18.26
N LYS A 180 -21.11 -2.90 18.11
CA LYS A 180 -21.96 -2.25 17.09
C LYS A 180 -21.18 -1.91 15.83
N ILE A 181 -19.87 -1.78 15.94
CA ILE A 181 -18.94 -1.49 14.85
C ILE A 181 -18.62 -2.79 14.10
#